data_af0b296aac723bc7effb4a014a6bd219
#
_entry.id   af0b296aac723bc7effb4a014a6bd219
#
_cell.length_a   1.000
_cell.length_b   1.000
_cell.length_c   1.000
_cell.angle_alpha   90.00
_cell.angle_beta   90.00
_cell.angle_gamma   90.00
#
_symmetry.space_group_name_H-M   'P 1'
#
loop_
_entity.id
_entity.type
_entity.pdbx_description
1 polymer ?
#
loop_
_entity_poly.entity_id
_entity_poly.type
_entity_poly.pdbx_seq_one_letter_code
_entity_poly.pdbx_strand_id
1 'polypeptide(L)'
;MAAALAATIVSGFLLHVRGGNGLMALHLISMGTFTVMATLHAMSHSNVCRKRFGQPQQTAHIQLDPHKCQACWECLLACRRQVFCMVDLPFHKHVKIDRPDACIGCKKCVKACQHGAISAISE
;
A
#
# COMPACT_ATOMS: atom_id res chain seq x y z
N MET A 1 20.63 9.64 -10.33
CA MET A 1 21.04 9.31 -8.93
C MET A 1 21.30 7.81 -8.75
N ALA A 2 20.46 6.90 -9.25
CA ALA A 2 20.66 5.44 -9.11
C ALA A 2 21.94 4.90 -9.75
N ALA A 3 22.37 5.44 -10.90
CA ALA A 3 23.58 4.98 -11.60
C ALA A 3 24.89 5.30 -10.85
N ALA A 4 24.95 6.41 -10.12
CA ALA A 4 26.12 6.80 -9.35
C ALA A 4 26.29 5.91 -8.09
N LEU A 5 25.20 5.50 -7.45
CA LEU A 5 25.21 4.56 -6.33
C LEU A 5 25.65 3.15 -6.76
N ALA A 6 25.20 2.69 -7.92
CA ALA A 6 25.62 1.41 -8.46
C ALA A 6 27.14 1.38 -8.76
N ALA A 7 27.69 2.46 -9.32
CA ALA A 7 29.10 2.57 -9.64
C ALA A 7 30.00 2.57 -8.38
N THR A 8 29.58 3.25 -7.30
CA THR A 8 30.32 3.25 -6.02
C THR A 8 30.29 1.89 -5.33
N ILE A 9 29.19 1.16 -5.40
CA ILE A 9 29.09 -0.19 -4.83
C ILE A 9 29.98 -1.16 -5.61
N VAL A 10 29.96 -1.10 -6.94
CA VAL A 10 30.77 -1.99 -7.79
C VAL A 10 32.28 -1.69 -7.64
N SER A 11 32.70 -0.42 -7.57
CA SER A 11 34.11 -0.06 -7.40
C SER A 11 34.62 -0.42 -6.00
N GLY A 12 33.83 -0.21 -4.94
CA GLY A 12 34.15 -0.63 -3.58
C GLY A 12 34.28 -2.15 -3.45
N PHE A 13 33.43 -2.89 -4.14
CA PHE A 13 33.46 -4.35 -4.19
C PHE A 13 34.71 -4.89 -4.89
N LEU A 14 35.06 -4.34 -6.06
CA LEU A 14 36.26 -4.76 -6.80
C LEU A 14 37.53 -4.51 -6.03
N LEU A 15 37.64 -3.40 -5.29
CA LEU A 15 38.79 -3.11 -4.42
C LEU A 15 38.91 -4.09 -3.23
N HIS A 16 37.78 -4.51 -2.67
CA HIS A 16 37.75 -5.40 -1.50
C HIS A 16 38.02 -6.87 -1.86
N VAL A 17 37.57 -7.34 -3.02
CA VAL A 17 37.85 -8.70 -3.53
C VAL A 17 39.34 -8.90 -3.82
N ARG A 18 40.08 -7.86 -4.18
CA ARG A 18 41.53 -7.88 -4.44
C ARG A 18 42.39 -7.98 -3.17
N GLY A 19 41.78 -7.72 -1.99
CA GLY A 19 42.46 -7.69 -0.69
C GLY A 19 42.47 -8.99 0.13
N GLY A 20 42.01 -10.12 -0.42
CA GLY A 20 42.26 -11.44 0.16
C GLY A 20 41.32 -12.00 1.22
N ASN A 21 40.18 -11.36 1.54
CA ASN A 21 39.19 -11.87 2.49
C ASN A 21 37.88 -12.28 1.79
N GLY A 22 37.91 -13.36 1.02
CA GLY A 22 36.75 -13.86 0.26
C GLY A 22 35.50 -14.10 1.11
N LEU A 23 35.64 -14.47 2.38
CA LEU A 23 34.53 -14.70 3.30
C LEU A 23 33.80 -13.39 3.65
N MET A 24 34.52 -12.30 3.82
CA MET A 24 33.95 -10.98 4.09
C MET A 24 33.23 -10.39 2.87
N ALA A 25 33.77 -10.63 1.67
CA ALA A 25 33.12 -10.24 0.42
C ALA A 25 31.79 -10.97 0.20
N LEU A 26 31.72 -12.26 0.48
CA LEU A 26 30.48 -13.05 0.43
C LEU A 26 29.44 -12.54 1.42
N HIS A 27 29.86 -12.13 2.62
CA HIS A 27 28.95 -11.59 3.63
C HIS A 27 28.36 -10.24 3.21
N LEU A 28 29.17 -9.34 2.64
CA LEU A 28 28.71 -8.05 2.13
C LEU A 28 27.78 -8.19 0.93
N ILE A 29 28.02 -9.15 0.04
CA ILE A 29 27.11 -9.45 -1.08
C ILE A 29 25.77 -9.97 -0.55
N SER A 30 25.79 -10.90 0.40
CA SER A 30 24.58 -11.45 1.00
C SER A 30 23.75 -10.38 1.70
N MET A 31 24.36 -9.49 2.47
CA MET A 31 23.66 -8.37 3.11
C MET A 31 23.12 -7.36 2.08
N GLY A 32 23.88 -7.07 1.03
CA GLY A 32 23.47 -6.17 -0.05
C GLY A 32 22.26 -6.73 -0.82
N THR A 33 22.28 -8.00 -1.17
CA THR A 33 21.14 -8.65 -1.85
C THR A 33 19.91 -8.73 -0.97
N PHE A 34 20.08 -9.01 0.33
CA PHE A 34 18.98 -9.03 1.27
C PHE A 34 18.32 -7.65 1.43
N THR A 35 19.12 -6.58 1.56
CA THR A 35 18.57 -5.21 1.67
C THR A 35 17.85 -4.77 0.39
N VAL A 36 18.38 -5.09 -0.80
CA VAL A 36 17.70 -4.80 -2.07
C VAL A 36 16.40 -5.58 -2.19
N MET A 37 16.39 -6.87 -1.87
CA MET A 37 15.17 -7.68 -1.89
C MET A 37 14.14 -7.19 -0.88
N ALA A 38 14.56 -6.82 0.33
CA ALA A 38 13.67 -6.29 1.36
C ALA A 38 13.06 -4.93 0.94
N THR A 39 13.84 -4.06 0.32
CA THR A 39 13.33 -2.77 -0.19
C THR A 39 12.38 -2.96 -1.37
N LEU A 40 12.70 -3.84 -2.32
CA LEU A 40 11.80 -4.17 -3.43
C LEU A 40 10.50 -4.80 -2.93
N HIS A 41 10.61 -5.70 -1.94
CA HIS A 41 9.45 -6.31 -1.31
C HIS A 41 8.59 -5.27 -0.57
N ALA A 42 9.20 -4.39 0.22
CA ALA A 42 8.50 -3.30 0.89
C ALA A 42 7.82 -2.35 -0.12
N MET A 43 8.48 -2.04 -1.24
CA MET A 43 7.91 -1.22 -2.30
C MET A 43 6.76 -1.92 -3.05
N SER A 44 6.83 -3.23 -3.25
CA SER A 44 5.74 -4.00 -3.88
C SER A 44 4.54 -4.19 -2.97
N HIS A 45 4.77 -4.32 -1.66
CA HIS A 45 3.70 -4.40 -0.66
C HIS A 45 3.14 -3.04 -0.23
N SER A 46 3.83 -1.93 -0.51
CA SER A 46 3.34 -0.57 -0.23
C SER A 46 2.20 -0.10 -1.16
N ASN A 47 1.69 -0.97 -2.05
CA ASN A 47 0.41 -0.80 -2.75
C ASN A 47 -0.81 -0.90 -1.80
N VAL A 48 -0.58 -1.05 -0.49
CA VAL A 48 -1.59 -0.86 0.52
C VAL A 48 -2.02 0.60 0.50
N CYS A 49 -3.18 0.85 -0.11
CA CYS A 49 -3.86 2.13 -0.14
C CYS A 49 -2.97 3.29 -0.62
N ARG A 50 -2.83 3.42 -1.94
CA ARG A 50 -2.11 4.54 -2.57
C ARG A 50 -2.48 5.83 -1.85
N LYS A 51 -1.51 6.47 -1.22
CA LYS A 51 -1.67 7.72 -0.44
C LYS A 51 -2.09 8.87 -1.36
N ARG A 52 -3.34 8.88 -1.79
CA ARG A 52 -3.97 10.07 -2.35
C ARG A 52 -4.55 10.86 -1.18
N PHE A 53 -3.68 11.61 -0.50
CA PHE A 53 -4.12 12.63 0.44
C PHE A 53 -5.01 13.62 -0.35
N GLY A 54 -6.24 13.84 0.13
CA GLY A 54 -7.15 14.86 -0.40
C GLY A 54 -8.18 14.38 -1.43
N GLN A 55 -8.33 13.06 -1.69
CA GLN A 55 -9.44 12.61 -2.52
C GLN A 55 -10.78 12.61 -1.76
N PRO A 56 -11.88 12.98 -2.43
CA PRO A 56 -13.19 12.95 -1.81
C PRO A 56 -13.52 11.52 -1.37
N GLN A 57 -14.11 11.38 -0.20
CA GLN A 57 -14.58 10.10 0.35
C GLN A 57 -15.93 9.72 -0.26
N GLN A 58 -16.05 9.92 -1.56
CA GLN A 58 -17.27 9.63 -2.32
C GLN A 58 -16.95 9.15 -3.74
N THR A 59 -17.89 8.42 -4.30
CA THR A 59 -17.94 8.05 -5.72
C THR A 59 -19.19 8.71 -6.34
N ALA A 60 -19.47 8.50 -7.62
CA ALA A 60 -20.73 8.93 -8.23
C ALA A 60 -21.98 8.31 -7.55
N HIS A 61 -21.84 7.19 -6.82
CA HIS A 61 -22.98 6.41 -6.33
C HIS A 61 -23.03 6.25 -4.81
N ILE A 62 -21.90 6.44 -4.12
CA ILE A 62 -21.81 6.23 -2.66
C ILE A 62 -20.93 7.29 -2.00
N GLN A 63 -21.28 7.61 -0.76
CA GLN A 63 -20.50 8.48 0.12
C GLN A 63 -20.08 7.70 1.36
N LEU A 64 -18.87 7.92 1.82
CA LEU A 64 -18.29 7.33 3.03
C LEU A 64 -18.07 8.41 4.09
N ASP A 65 -18.62 8.19 5.27
CA ASP A 65 -18.33 8.97 6.47
C ASP A 65 -17.28 8.25 7.33
N PRO A 66 -16.03 8.71 7.34
CA PRO A 66 -14.97 8.04 8.08
C PRO A 66 -15.17 8.11 9.60
N HIS A 67 -15.94 9.07 10.12
CA HIS A 67 -16.21 9.22 11.57
C HIS A 67 -17.16 8.14 12.10
N LYS A 68 -18.01 7.60 11.25
CA LYS A 68 -18.90 6.48 11.59
C LYS A 68 -18.27 5.11 11.35
N CYS A 69 -17.11 5.07 10.68
CA CYS A 69 -16.45 3.82 10.32
C CYS A 69 -15.77 3.19 11.54
N GLN A 70 -16.18 1.98 11.91
CA GLN A 70 -15.59 1.21 13.01
C GLN A 70 -14.62 0.12 12.54
N ALA A 71 -14.11 0.23 11.33
CA ALA A 71 -13.08 -0.67 10.78
C ALA A 71 -13.48 -2.18 10.85
N CYS A 72 -14.76 -2.49 10.61
CA CYS A 72 -15.23 -3.88 10.59
C CYS A 72 -14.88 -4.62 9.28
N TRP A 73 -14.44 -3.90 8.24
CA TRP A 73 -13.98 -4.40 6.94
C TRP A 73 -15.04 -5.12 6.07
N GLU A 74 -16.29 -5.24 6.51
CA GLU A 74 -17.37 -5.92 5.79
C GLU A 74 -17.62 -5.33 4.39
N CYS A 75 -17.49 -4.02 4.23
CA CYS A 75 -17.62 -3.34 2.95
C CYS A 75 -16.52 -3.70 1.94
N LEU A 76 -15.30 -4.03 2.41
CA LEU A 76 -14.22 -4.53 1.56
C LEU A 76 -14.57 -5.91 1.00
N LEU A 77 -15.06 -6.81 1.85
CA LEU A 77 -15.46 -8.16 1.45
C LEU A 77 -16.67 -8.13 0.49
N ALA A 78 -17.61 -7.22 0.72
CA ALA A 78 -18.81 -7.07 -0.11
C ALA A 78 -18.51 -6.46 -1.49
N CYS A 79 -17.40 -5.73 -1.65
CA CYS A 79 -17.08 -4.99 -2.86
C CYS A 79 -16.21 -5.79 -3.83
N ARG A 80 -16.82 -6.53 -4.77
CA ARG A 80 -16.09 -7.26 -5.84
C ARG A 80 -15.23 -6.36 -6.74
N ARG A 81 -15.53 -5.07 -6.83
CA ARG A 81 -14.78 -4.10 -7.64
C ARG A 81 -13.59 -3.49 -6.90
N GLN A 82 -13.39 -3.87 -5.63
CA GLN A 82 -12.28 -3.41 -4.81
C GLN A 82 -12.15 -1.87 -4.79
N VAL A 83 -13.27 -1.19 -4.61
CA VAL A 83 -13.34 0.28 -4.56
C VAL A 83 -12.65 0.82 -3.30
N PHE A 84 -12.66 0.04 -2.23
CA PHE A 84 -12.15 0.43 -0.92
C PHE A 84 -10.75 -0.11 -0.66
N CYS A 85 -10.00 0.61 0.17
CA CYS A 85 -8.78 0.12 0.80
C CYS A 85 -8.85 0.29 2.31
N MET A 86 -8.05 -0.51 3.00
CA MET A 86 -7.89 -0.50 4.45
C MET A 86 -6.84 0.54 4.85
N VAL A 87 -7.18 1.40 5.80
CA VAL A 87 -6.23 2.25 6.51
C VAL A 87 -6.11 1.69 7.93
N ASP A 88 -4.97 1.10 8.23
CA ASP A 88 -4.67 0.50 9.54
C ASP A 88 -3.41 1.16 10.11
N LEU A 89 -3.61 2.23 10.86
CA LEU A 89 -2.58 2.94 11.59
C LEU A 89 -2.75 2.67 13.09
N PRO A 90 -1.69 2.77 13.92
CA PRO A 90 -1.75 2.41 15.35
C PRO A 90 -2.88 3.08 16.13
N PHE A 91 -3.28 4.30 15.74
CA PHE A 91 -4.31 5.09 16.43
C PHE A 91 -5.49 5.46 15.52
N HIS A 92 -5.52 4.97 14.28
CA HIS A 92 -6.54 5.37 13.32
C HIS A 92 -6.80 4.26 12.30
N LYS A 93 -7.95 3.62 12.43
CA LYS A 93 -8.38 2.53 11.55
C LYS A 93 -9.70 2.89 10.89
N HIS A 94 -9.74 2.85 9.57
CA HIS A 94 -10.96 3.07 8.81
C HIS A 94 -10.82 2.56 7.37
N VAL A 95 -11.93 2.48 6.68
CA VAL A 95 -11.97 2.22 5.24
C VAL A 95 -11.85 3.55 4.49
N LYS A 96 -11.17 3.53 3.37
CA LYS A 96 -11.05 4.65 2.44
C LYS A 96 -11.49 4.24 1.04
N ILE A 97 -12.07 5.15 0.29
CA ILE A 97 -12.34 4.99 -1.15
C ILE A 97 -11.01 5.22 -1.90
N ASP A 98 -10.51 4.19 -2.56
CA ASP A 98 -9.25 4.22 -3.31
C ASP A 98 -9.46 4.31 -4.82
N ARG A 99 -10.47 3.60 -5.33
CA ARG A 99 -10.80 3.57 -6.76
C ARG A 99 -12.25 3.98 -7.00
N PRO A 100 -12.56 5.29 -6.94
CA PRO A 100 -13.92 5.78 -7.11
C PRO A 100 -14.52 5.41 -8.48
N ASP A 101 -13.68 5.41 -9.53
CA ASP A 101 -14.09 5.11 -10.91
C ASP A 101 -14.49 3.64 -11.13
N ALA A 102 -14.05 2.75 -10.25
CA ALA A 102 -14.42 1.33 -10.31
C ALA A 102 -15.82 1.05 -9.73
N CYS A 103 -16.44 2.03 -9.08
CA CYS A 103 -17.76 1.89 -8.48
C CYS A 103 -18.86 1.83 -9.56
N ILE A 104 -19.68 0.78 -9.50
CA ILE A 104 -20.81 0.56 -10.42
C ILE A 104 -22.17 0.77 -9.75
N GLY A 105 -22.22 1.35 -8.56
CA GLY A 105 -23.48 1.64 -7.87
C GLY A 105 -24.28 0.44 -7.36
N CYS A 106 -23.69 -0.74 -7.22
CA CYS A 106 -24.43 -1.96 -6.84
C CYS A 106 -24.95 -1.97 -5.39
N LYS A 107 -24.60 -0.98 -4.58
CA LYS A 107 -25.07 -0.74 -3.18
C LYS A 107 -24.84 -1.91 -2.20
N LYS A 108 -24.03 -2.93 -2.55
CA LYS A 108 -23.74 -4.06 -1.64
C LYS A 108 -22.98 -3.62 -0.39
N CYS A 109 -22.03 -2.70 -0.54
CA CYS A 109 -21.28 -2.13 0.58
C CYS A 109 -22.15 -1.33 1.55
N VAL A 110 -23.20 -0.65 1.04
CA VAL A 110 -24.19 0.07 1.87
C VAL A 110 -24.95 -0.92 2.75
N LYS A 111 -25.39 -2.05 2.17
CA LYS A 111 -26.12 -3.10 2.91
C LYS A 111 -25.23 -3.84 3.91
N ALA A 112 -23.94 -3.99 3.60
CA ALA A 112 -22.98 -4.65 4.48
C ALA A 112 -22.51 -3.77 5.64
N CYS A 113 -22.66 -2.44 5.53
CA CYS A 113 -22.21 -1.52 6.57
C CYS A 113 -23.20 -1.42 7.72
N GLN A 114 -22.99 -2.17 8.80
CA GLN A 114 -23.84 -2.17 9.98
C GLN A 114 -23.81 -0.84 10.75
N HIS A 115 -22.75 -0.04 10.57
CA HIS A 115 -22.55 1.21 11.29
C HIS A 115 -23.06 2.45 10.52
N GLY A 116 -23.66 2.25 9.34
CA GLY A 116 -24.19 3.35 8.54
C GLY A 116 -23.11 4.35 8.05
N ALA A 117 -21.86 3.92 7.99
CA ALA A 117 -20.76 4.76 7.52
C ALA A 117 -20.78 4.95 6.00
N ILE A 118 -21.48 4.08 5.26
CA ILE A 118 -21.59 4.18 3.81
C ILE A 118 -23.07 4.42 3.45
N SER A 119 -23.32 5.51 2.75
CA SER A 119 -24.65 5.88 2.23
C SER A 119 -24.67 5.88 0.71
N ALA A 120 -25.83 5.57 0.13
CA ALA A 120 -26.05 5.75 -1.30
C ALA A 120 -26.32 7.23 -1.58
N ILE A 121 -25.72 7.74 -2.66
CA ILE A 121 -26.09 9.05 -3.20
C ILE A 121 -27.35 8.81 -4.06
N SER A 122 -28.45 9.48 -3.70
CA SER A 122 -29.64 9.54 -4.55
C SER A 122 -29.38 10.60 -5.63
N GLU A 123 -29.47 10.19 -6.90
CA GLU A 123 -29.62 11.13 -8.02
C GLU A 123 -30.98 11.81 -7.96
#